data_20332a2416656cd96edb9873eb7eb3f1
#
_entry.id   20332a2416656cd96edb9873eb7eb3f1
#
_cell.length_a   1.000
_cell.length_b   1.000
_cell.length_c   1.000
_cell.angle_alpha   90.00
_cell.angle_beta   90.00
_cell.angle_gamma   90.00
#
_symmetry.space_group_name_H-M   'P 1'
#
loop_
_entity.id
_entity.type
_entity.pdbx_description
1 polymer ?
#
loop_
_entity_poly.entity_id
_entity_poly.type
_entity_poly.pdbx_seq_one_letter_code
_entity_poly.pdbx_strand_id
1 'polypeptide(L)'
;MYESVLSGEVMPLLGSRGFTRSQNTFRRSRGPLYDVINFQANWNNSVTPWYGFFVNVGVGSVEIDQACPGHPHVHPPEGFLLDRRWEHLVPDAPYEVRFDLRTDMSAFGANLCTNLERVIDEVERTTSTRELVEYAVTNNLLIAYEKTCCYLAATNDTDTLNAYVGRLHEYFGHQDRWKTLSDSISAVAGPVVLRRI
;
A
#
# COMPACT_ATOMS: atom_id res chain seq x y z
N MET A 1 5.41 -24.81 10.95
CA MET A 1 6.34 -24.44 9.85
C MET A 1 6.15 -22.98 9.40
N TYR A 2 5.00 -22.56 8.92
CA TYR A 2 4.76 -21.13 8.55
C TYR A 2 5.05 -20.17 9.70
N GLU A 3 4.48 -20.42 10.87
CA GLU A 3 4.72 -19.61 12.07
C GLU A 3 6.21 -19.63 12.50
N SER A 4 6.89 -20.74 12.31
CA SER A 4 8.32 -20.83 12.59
C SER A 4 9.16 -19.95 11.66
N VAL A 5 8.78 -19.82 10.38
CA VAL A 5 9.44 -18.90 9.43
C VAL A 5 9.21 -17.45 9.86
N LEU A 6 7.97 -17.09 10.17
CA LEU A 6 7.68 -15.72 10.59
C LEU A 6 8.38 -15.34 11.90
N SER A 7 8.42 -16.25 12.86
CA SER A 7 9.01 -15.97 14.18
C SER A 7 10.53 -16.12 14.19
N GLY A 8 11.08 -17.08 13.41
CA GLY A 8 12.51 -17.40 13.42
C GLY A 8 13.36 -16.52 12.51
N GLU A 9 12.85 -16.23 11.31
CA GLU A 9 13.61 -15.54 10.27
C GLU A 9 13.12 -14.10 10.03
N VAL A 10 11.80 -13.96 9.81
CA VAL A 10 11.22 -12.66 9.41
C VAL A 10 11.16 -11.68 10.57
N MET A 11 10.75 -12.14 11.76
CA MET A 11 10.60 -11.26 12.92
C MET A 11 11.91 -10.62 13.38
N PRO A 12 13.08 -11.33 13.46
CA PRO A 12 14.35 -10.70 13.78
C PRO A 12 14.76 -9.64 12.76
N LEU A 13 14.61 -9.93 11.45
CA LEU A 13 14.91 -8.96 10.39
C LEU A 13 14.03 -7.72 10.51
N LEU A 14 12.71 -7.89 10.47
CA LEU A 14 11.77 -6.77 10.49
C LEU A 14 11.84 -6.00 11.81
N GLY A 15 12.07 -6.69 12.93
CA GLY A 15 12.29 -6.07 14.24
C GLY A 15 13.53 -5.16 14.26
N SER A 16 14.65 -5.58 13.64
CA SER A 16 15.86 -4.74 13.50
C SER A 16 15.63 -3.48 12.65
N ARG A 17 14.62 -3.51 11.77
CA ARG A 17 14.19 -2.39 10.93
C ARG A 17 13.04 -1.57 11.56
N GLY A 18 12.73 -1.80 12.85
CA GLY A 18 11.75 -1.04 13.63
C GLY A 18 10.29 -1.48 13.44
N PHE A 19 10.04 -2.62 12.80
CA PHE A 19 8.69 -3.15 12.69
C PHE A 19 8.27 -3.88 13.99
N THR A 20 6.99 -3.73 14.32
CA THR A 20 6.30 -4.50 15.36
C THR A 20 5.32 -5.45 14.71
N ARG A 21 5.14 -6.65 15.29
CA ARG A 21 4.28 -7.70 14.75
C ARG A 21 2.93 -7.75 15.45
N SER A 22 1.86 -7.89 14.66
CA SER A 22 0.54 -8.30 15.12
C SER A 22 0.01 -9.38 14.18
N GLN A 23 -0.06 -10.62 14.63
CA GLN A 23 -0.40 -11.80 13.81
C GLN A 23 0.52 -11.93 12.59
N ASN A 24 -0.04 -11.82 11.38
CA ASN A 24 0.68 -11.90 10.09
C ASN A 24 1.04 -10.52 9.52
N THR A 25 0.87 -9.46 10.29
CA THR A 25 1.09 -8.09 9.88
C THR A 25 2.20 -7.46 10.70
N PHE A 26 3.12 -6.83 10.00
CA PHE A 26 4.23 -6.07 10.57
C PHE A 26 4.03 -4.60 10.24
N ARG A 27 4.18 -3.73 11.25
CA ARG A 27 4.00 -2.27 11.10
C ARG A 27 5.18 -1.53 11.71
N ARG A 28 5.58 -0.43 11.08
CA ARG A 28 6.49 0.57 11.66
C ARG A 28 6.07 1.98 11.30
N SER A 29 6.48 2.96 12.12
CA SER A 29 6.33 4.38 11.83
C SER A 29 7.67 4.97 11.39
N ARG A 30 7.65 5.85 10.39
CA ARG A 30 8.80 6.60 9.87
C ARG A 30 8.43 8.08 9.74
N GLY A 31 8.56 8.86 10.82
CA GLY A 31 8.07 10.23 10.86
C GLY A 31 6.57 10.29 10.56
N PRO A 32 6.12 11.04 9.52
CA PRO A 32 4.72 11.10 9.15
C PRO A 32 4.20 9.85 8.43
N LEU A 33 5.11 9.01 7.93
CA LEU A 33 4.75 7.79 7.21
C LEU A 33 4.66 6.58 8.14
N TYR A 34 3.90 5.59 7.70
CA TYR A 34 3.92 4.25 8.29
C TYR A 34 3.94 3.19 7.20
N ASP A 35 4.72 2.14 7.45
CA ASP A 35 4.85 1.00 6.54
C ASP A 35 4.14 -0.21 7.13
N VAL A 36 3.57 -1.01 6.24
CA VAL A 36 2.93 -2.28 6.59
C VAL A 36 3.41 -3.37 5.65
N ILE A 37 3.82 -4.50 6.22
CA ILE A 37 4.09 -5.75 5.49
C ILE A 37 3.14 -6.80 6.05
N ASN A 38 2.31 -7.38 5.19
CA ASN A 38 1.33 -8.40 5.57
C ASN A 38 1.59 -9.70 4.82
N PHE A 39 1.64 -10.80 5.55
CA PHE A 39 1.82 -12.16 5.02
C PHE A 39 0.46 -12.85 4.93
N GLN A 40 -0.15 -12.80 3.76
CA GLN A 40 -1.48 -13.36 3.50
C GLN A 40 -1.38 -14.82 3.10
N ALA A 41 -1.84 -15.73 3.95
CA ALA A 41 -1.90 -17.16 3.61
C ALA A 41 -2.76 -17.41 2.35
N ASN A 42 -2.31 -18.35 1.50
CA ASN A 42 -3.12 -18.79 0.39
C ASN A 42 -4.30 -19.62 0.94
N TRP A 43 -5.50 -19.31 0.46
CA TRP A 43 -6.74 -20.03 0.86
C TRP A 43 -6.73 -21.52 0.47
N ASN A 44 -5.91 -21.92 -0.52
CA ASN A 44 -5.77 -23.32 -0.96
C ASN A 44 -4.81 -24.15 -0.10
N ASN A 45 -4.20 -23.61 0.95
CA ASN A 45 -3.21 -24.31 1.77
C ASN A 45 -3.72 -25.63 2.40
N SER A 46 -5.03 -25.77 2.56
CA SER A 46 -5.63 -26.99 3.09
C SER A 46 -5.73 -28.15 2.09
N VAL A 47 -5.58 -27.88 0.78
CA VAL A 47 -5.79 -28.84 -0.30
C VAL A 47 -4.55 -29.03 -1.20
N THR A 48 -3.49 -28.27 -0.97
CA THR A 48 -2.23 -28.38 -1.71
C THR A 48 -1.15 -29.10 -0.91
N PRO A 49 -0.19 -29.81 -1.55
CA PRO A 49 0.93 -30.45 -0.86
C PRO A 49 2.01 -29.45 -0.38
N TRP A 50 1.87 -28.18 -0.72
CA TRP A 50 2.73 -27.08 -0.29
C TRP A 50 1.93 -26.04 0.48
N TYR A 51 2.61 -25.27 1.33
CA TYR A 51 2.06 -24.07 1.96
C TYR A 51 2.46 -22.86 1.13
N GLY A 52 1.48 -22.03 0.77
CA GLY A 52 1.69 -20.80 0.01
C GLY A 52 1.23 -19.55 0.78
N PHE A 53 1.89 -18.44 0.54
CA PHE A 53 1.45 -17.14 1.03
C PHE A 53 1.88 -16.02 0.08
N PHE A 54 1.22 -14.88 0.21
CA PHE A 54 1.51 -13.65 -0.53
C PHE A 54 2.07 -12.60 0.44
N VAL A 55 2.91 -11.72 -0.07
CA VAL A 55 3.43 -10.58 0.70
C VAL A 55 2.82 -9.30 0.15
N ASN A 56 2.02 -8.63 0.97
CA ASN A 56 1.41 -7.35 0.66
C ASN A 56 2.20 -6.25 1.37
N VAL A 57 2.42 -5.14 0.68
CA VAL A 57 3.20 -4.00 1.16
C VAL A 57 2.37 -2.74 1.04
N GLY A 58 2.23 -2.03 2.15
CA GLY A 58 1.50 -0.77 2.21
C GLY A 58 2.36 0.35 2.78
N VAL A 59 2.20 1.56 2.22
CA VAL A 59 2.72 2.80 2.80
C VAL A 59 1.57 3.78 2.92
N GLY A 60 1.37 4.29 4.12
CA GLY A 60 0.39 5.32 4.44
C GLY A 60 1.02 6.51 5.14
N SER A 61 0.20 7.52 5.44
CA SER A 61 0.64 8.72 6.15
C SER A 61 -0.39 9.17 7.18
N VAL A 62 0.11 9.45 8.38
CA VAL A 62 -0.71 10.02 9.47
C VAL A 62 -1.29 11.38 9.07
N GLU A 63 -0.55 12.18 8.31
CA GLU A 63 -1.03 13.50 7.85
C GLU A 63 -2.20 13.36 6.88
N ILE A 64 -2.16 12.35 6.00
CA ILE A 64 -3.27 12.05 5.09
C ILE A 64 -4.48 11.53 5.86
N ASP A 65 -4.26 10.63 6.81
CA ASP A 65 -5.35 10.08 7.63
C ASP A 65 -6.01 11.18 8.48
N GLN A 66 -5.23 12.15 8.96
CA GLN A 66 -5.73 13.29 9.73
C GLN A 66 -6.44 14.35 8.87
N ALA A 67 -6.09 14.46 7.59
CA ALA A 67 -6.74 15.42 6.69
C ALA A 67 -8.23 15.11 6.45
N CYS A 68 -8.65 13.87 6.65
CA CYS A 68 -10.04 13.40 6.44
C CYS A 68 -10.65 12.73 7.68
N PRO A 69 -10.69 13.36 8.85
CA PRO A 69 -11.20 12.72 10.06
C PRO A 69 -12.69 12.42 9.93
N GLY A 70 -13.06 11.13 10.03
CA GLY A 70 -14.45 10.70 10.14
C GLY A 70 -15.32 10.95 8.90
N HIS A 71 -14.74 11.20 7.73
CA HIS A 71 -15.52 11.39 6.51
C HIS A 71 -16.19 10.08 6.09
N PRO A 72 -17.54 10.04 5.92
CA PRO A 72 -18.29 8.81 5.69
C PRO A 72 -17.95 8.09 4.38
N HIS A 73 -17.31 8.79 3.43
CA HIS A 73 -16.89 8.23 2.14
C HIS A 73 -15.45 7.72 2.13
N VAL A 74 -14.68 7.93 3.21
CA VAL A 74 -13.29 7.49 3.30
C VAL A 74 -13.20 6.20 4.10
N HIS A 75 -13.17 5.07 3.43
CA HIS A 75 -13.04 3.74 4.02
C HIS A 75 -11.87 2.96 3.41
N PRO A 76 -11.09 2.24 4.21
CA PRO A 76 -11.01 2.27 5.69
C PRO A 76 -10.33 3.55 6.20
N PRO A 77 -10.47 3.89 7.50
CA PRO A 77 -9.85 5.09 8.08
C PRO A 77 -8.33 5.11 7.89
N GLU A 78 -7.69 3.94 7.90
CA GLU A 78 -6.30 3.77 7.46
C GLU A 78 -6.30 3.27 6.01
N GLY A 79 -5.72 4.01 5.09
CA GLY A 79 -5.57 3.62 3.69
C GLY A 79 -4.13 3.83 3.24
N PHE A 80 -3.62 2.86 2.51
CA PHE A 80 -2.29 2.95 1.94
C PHE A 80 -2.40 3.62 0.56
N LEU A 81 -1.62 4.66 0.31
CA LEU A 81 -1.49 5.23 -1.02
C LEU A 81 -0.59 4.37 -1.90
N LEU A 82 0.44 3.78 -1.31
CA LEU A 82 1.13 2.65 -1.91
C LEU A 82 0.53 1.38 -1.28
N ASP A 83 -0.12 0.55 -2.09
CA ASP A 83 -0.65 -0.76 -1.71
C ASP A 83 -0.36 -1.72 -2.86
N ARG A 84 0.63 -2.57 -2.68
CA ARG A 84 1.17 -3.44 -3.72
C ARG A 84 1.54 -4.81 -3.15
N ARG A 85 1.51 -5.80 -4.00
CA ARG A 85 2.26 -7.03 -3.76
C ARG A 85 3.74 -6.78 -3.98
N TRP A 86 4.57 -7.46 -3.21
CA TRP A 86 6.02 -7.25 -3.20
C TRP A 86 6.71 -7.46 -4.55
N GLU A 87 6.20 -8.36 -5.40
CA GLU A 87 6.73 -8.58 -6.76
C GLU A 87 6.56 -7.37 -7.69
N HIS A 88 5.69 -6.43 -7.34
CA HIS A 88 5.57 -5.16 -8.06
C HIS A 88 6.60 -4.12 -7.60
N LEU A 89 7.23 -4.34 -6.45
CA LEU A 89 8.30 -3.49 -5.92
C LEU A 89 9.67 -4.12 -6.19
N VAL A 90 9.74 -5.44 -6.15
CA VAL A 90 10.95 -6.24 -6.36
C VAL A 90 10.66 -7.26 -7.46
N PRO A 91 11.00 -6.96 -8.73
CA PRO A 91 10.57 -7.76 -9.89
C PRO A 91 10.95 -9.24 -9.87
N ASP A 92 12.05 -9.59 -9.18
CA ASP A 92 12.51 -10.98 -9.06
C ASP A 92 11.86 -11.73 -7.87
N ALA A 93 11.06 -11.04 -7.05
CA ALA A 93 10.34 -11.68 -5.96
C ALA A 93 9.20 -12.53 -6.52
N PRO A 94 8.94 -13.73 -5.96
CA PRO A 94 7.88 -14.61 -6.46
C PRO A 94 6.49 -14.02 -6.15
N TYR A 95 5.56 -14.15 -7.12
CA TYR A 95 4.16 -13.78 -6.92
C TYR A 95 3.54 -14.46 -5.69
N GLU A 96 3.86 -15.74 -5.50
CA GLU A 96 3.46 -16.54 -4.34
C GLU A 96 4.69 -17.26 -3.79
N VAL A 97 4.94 -17.06 -2.51
CA VAL A 97 5.99 -17.77 -1.78
C VAL A 97 5.47 -19.13 -1.38
N ARG A 98 6.17 -20.21 -1.78
CA ARG A 98 5.75 -21.59 -1.52
C ARG A 98 6.85 -22.40 -0.85
N PHE A 99 6.45 -23.28 0.06
CA PHE A 99 7.33 -24.27 0.66
C PHE A 99 6.57 -25.57 1.01
N ASP A 100 7.29 -26.68 1.13
CA ASP A 100 6.77 -27.98 1.51
C ASP A 100 7.72 -28.69 2.49
N LEU A 101 7.48 -29.98 2.76
CA LEU A 101 8.30 -30.79 3.66
C LEU A 101 9.72 -31.08 3.12
N ARG A 102 9.99 -30.83 1.84
CA ARG A 102 11.29 -31.04 1.18
C ARG A 102 12.10 -29.76 1.05
N THR A 103 11.48 -28.62 1.35
CA THR A 103 12.11 -27.32 1.22
C THR A 103 13.25 -27.19 2.23
N ASP A 104 14.43 -26.79 1.76
CA ASP A 104 15.51 -26.35 2.63
C ASP A 104 15.10 -25.03 3.31
N MET A 105 14.67 -25.14 4.56
CA MET A 105 14.12 -24.00 5.30
C MET A 105 15.14 -22.91 5.59
N SER A 106 16.43 -23.26 5.68
CA SER A 106 17.50 -22.26 5.89
C SER A 106 17.72 -21.41 4.63
N ALA A 107 17.87 -22.06 3.48
CA ALA A 107 17.98 -21.35 2.19
C ALA A 107 16.72 -20.57 1.86
N PHE A 108 15.54 -21.12 2.17
CA PHE A 108 14.24 -20.47 2.01
C PHE A 108 14.13 -19.20 2.85
N GLY A 109 14.45 -19.28 4.14
CA GLY A 109 14.44 -18.14 5.06
C GLY A 109 15.39 -17.03 4.63
N ALA A 110 16.62 -17.38 4.25
CA ALA A 110 17.62 -16.43 3.75
C ALA A 110 17.12 -15.71 2.48
N ASN A 111 16.54 -16.43 1.52
CA ASN A 111 15.99 -15.83 0.30
C ASN A 111 14.79 -14.90 0.59
N LEU A 112 13.89 -15.33 1.47
CA LEU A 112 12.76 -14.53 1.91
C LEU A 112 13.24 -13.23 2.55
N CYS A 113 14.20 -13.30 3.46
CA CYS A 113 14.77 -12.13 4.14
C CYS A 113 15.45 -11.18 3.14
N THR A 114 16.22 -11.71 2.19
CA THR A 114 16.87 -10.89 1.15
C THR A 114 15.85 -10.11 0.32
N ASN A 115 14.74 -10.73 -0.07
CA ASN A 115 13.69 -10.02 -0.81
C ASN A 115 12.94 -9.01 0.08
N LEU A 116 12.74 -9.30 1.36
CA LEU A 116 12.14 -8.35 2.31
C LEU A 116 13.03 -7.12 2.52
N GLU A 117 14.35 -7.28 2.60
CA GLU A 117 15.29 -6.14 2.67
C GLU A 117 15.15 -5.25 1.45
N ARG A 118 15.11 -5.83 0.24
CA ARG A 118 14.90 -5.07 -1.01
C ARG A 118 13.56 -4.33 -1.02
N VAL A 119 12.49 -4.94 -0.51
CA VAL A 119 11.19 -4.29 -0.34
C VAL A 119 11.29 -3.10 0.60
N ILE A 120 11.97 -3.28 1.74
CA ILE A 120 12.16 -2.21 2.72
C ILE A 120 12.94 -1.05 2.11
N ASP A 121 14.04 -1.34 1.41
CA ASP A 121 14.85 -0.33 0.74
C ASP A 121 14.04 0.42 -0.33
N GLU A 122 13.13 -0.27 -1.04
CA GLU A 122 12.25 0.37 -2.04
C GLU A 122 11.23 1.32 -1.39
N VAL A 123 10.56 0.89 -0.32
CA VAL A 123 9.58 1.77 0.36
C VAL A 123 10.26 2.92 1.11
N GLU A 124 11.51 2.74 1.55
CA GLU A 124 12.31 3.80 2.19
C GLU A 124 12.70 4.94 1.26
N ARG A 125 12.61 4.76 -0.07
CA ARG A 125 12.80 5.85 -1.04
C ARG A 125 11.74 6.93 -0.92
N THR A 126 10.54 6.56 -0.47
CA THR A 126 9.50 7.55 -0.13
C THR A 126 9.75 8.04 1.29
N THR A 127 10.11 9.31 1.44
CA THR A 127 10.56 9.90 2.72
C THR A 127 9.56 10.87 3.34
N SER A 128 8.56 11.30 2.57
CA SER A 128 7.59 12.31 3.00
C SER A 128 6.18 12.00 2.49
N THR A 129 5.19 12.56 3.18
CA THR A 129 3.78 12.51 2.75
C THR A 129 3.61 13.09 1.33
N ARG A 130 4.34 14.15 1.02
CA ARG A 130 4.29 14.79 -0.30
C ARG A 130 4.73 13.82 -1.40
N GLU A 131 5.86 13.15 -1.24
CA GLU A 131 6.34 12.16 -2.20
C GLU A 131 5.37 10.99 -2.37
N LEU A 132 4.73 10.54 -1.27
CA LEU A 132 3.70 9.51 -1.31
C LEU A 132 2.47 9.96 -2.10
N VAL A 133 2.03 11.21 -1.94
CA VAL A 133 0.94 11.81 -2.70
C VAL A 133 1.34 11.97 -4.18
N GLU A 134 2.54 12.46 -4.47
CA GLU A 134 3.08 12.57 -5.83
C GLU A 134 3.12 11.22 -6.53
N TYR A 135 3.49 10.14 -5.82
CA TYR A 135 3.41 8.78 -6.34
C TYR A 135 1.97 8.39 -6.72
N ALA A 136 1.00 8.62 -5.83
CA ALA A 136 -0.41 8.30 -6.09
C ALA A 136 -0.97 9.09 -7.29
N VAL A 137 -0.67 10.38 -7.35
CA VAL A 137 -1.10 11.29 -8.42
C VAL A 137 -0.46 10.94 -9.77
N THR A 138 0.84 10.65 -9.79
CA THR A 138 1.58 10.32 -11.01
C THR A 138 1.13 8.99 -11.62
N ASN A 139 0.81 8.01 -10.76
CA ASN A 139 0.36 6.69 -11.20
C ASN A 139 -1.16 6.60 -11.40
N ASN A 140 -1.91 7.70 -11.26
CA ASN A 140 -3.37 7.78 -11.37
C ASN A 140 -4.08 6.69 -10.53
N LEU A 141 -3.61 6.48 -9.30
CA LEU A 141 -4.12 5.43 -8.44
C LEU A 141 -5.55 5.74 -8.00
N LEU A 142 -6.46 4.80 -8.21
CA LEU A 142 -7.80 4.84 -7.63
C LEU A 142 -7.82 4.34 -6.18
N ILE A 143 -6.77 3.71 -5.73
CA ILE A 143 -6.66 3.29 -4.34
C ILE A 143 -6.54 4.53 -3.47
N ALA A 144 -7.39 4.65 -2.46
CA ALA A 144 -7.44 5.79 -1.55
C ALA A 144 -7.50 7.17 -2.25
N TYR A 145 -8.13 7.27 -3.43
CA TYR A 145 -8.25 8.52 -4.19
C TYR A 145 -8.97 9.63 -3.40
N GLU A 146 -9.97 9.27 -2.60
CA GLU A 146 -10.66 10.24 -1.72
C GLU A 146 -9.69 10.84 -0.70
N LYS A 147 -8.84 10.03 -0.09
CA LYS A 147 -7.82 10.49 0.86
C LYS A 147 -6.81 11.43 0.19
N THR A 148 -6.37 11.07 -1.02
CA THR A 148 -5.48 11.90 -1.82
C THR A 148 -6.11 13.26 -2.11
N CYS A 149 -7.35 13.28 -2.59
CA CYS A 149 -8.09 14.50 -2.88
C CYS A 149 -8.34 15.35 -1.62
N CYS A 150 -8.70 14.72 -0.53
CA CYS A 150 -8.93 15.37 0.76
C CYS A 150 -7.65 16.03 1.29
N TYR A 151 -6.51 15.32 1.26
CA TYR A 151 -5.22 15.87 1.67
C TYR A 151 -4.81 17.07 0.80
N LEU A 152 -4.93 16.96 -0.52
CA LEU A 152 -4.61 18.06 -1.43
C LEU A 152 -5.52 19.27 -1.19
N ALA A 153 -6.80 19.07 -0.92
CA ALA A 153 -7.72 20.15 -0.56
C ALA A 153 -7.35 20.79 0.79
N ALA A 154 -7.06 19.98 1.81
CA ALA A 154 -6.70 20.45 3.14
C ALA A 154 -5.37 21.24 3.15
N THR A 155 -4.45 20.90 2.27
CA THR A 155 -3.16 21.61 2.10
C THR A 155 -3.23 22.76 1.10
N ASN A 156 -4.42 23.05 0.53
CA ASN A 156 -4.65 24.06 -0.50
C ASN A 156 -3.81 23.84 -1.79
N ASP A 157 -3.40 22.62 -2.07
CA ASP A 157 -2.71 22.27 -3.31
C ASP A 157 -3.72 22.03 -4.46
N THR A 158 -4.42 23.10 -4.81
CA THR A 158 -5.51 23.10 -5.79
C THR A 158 -5.02 22.71 -7.20
N ASP A 159 -3.81 23.09 -7.56
CA ASP A 159 -3.27 22.80 -8.90
C ASP A 159 -3.01 21.30 -9.07
N THR A 160 -2.37 20.66 -8.09
CA THR A 160 -2.17 19.19 -8.08
C THR A 160 -3.51 18.46 -8.02
N LEU A 161 -4.46 18.92 -7.19
CA LEU A 161 -5.80 18.34 -7.11
C LEU A 161 -6.52 18.36 -8.47
N ASN A 162 -6.57 19.52 -9.12
CA ASN A 162 -7.23 19.67 -10.41
C ASN A 162 -6.55 18.82 -11.50
N ALA A 163 -5.22 18.79 -11.53
CA ALA A 163 -4.47 17.96 -12.46
C ALA A 163 -4.73 16.46 -12.24
N TYR A 164 -4.79 16.01 -10.98
CA TYR A 164 -5.08 14.62 -10.64
C TYR A 164 -6.51 14.24 -11.06
N VAL A 165 -7.50 15.03 -10.69
CA VAL A 165 -8.91 14.77 -11.04
C VAL A 165 -9.12 14.84 -12.56
N GLY A 166 -8.43 15.76 -13.26
CA GLY A 166 -8.42 15.84 -14.71
C GLY A 166 -7.94 14.53 -15.35
N ARG A 167 -6.82 13.99 -14.90
CA ARG A 167 -6.31 12.68 -15.39
C ARG A 167 -7.25 11.52 -15.05
N LEU A 168 -7.82 11.50 -13.84
CA LEU A 168 -8.82 10.48 -13.51
C LEU A 168 -10.04 10.56 -14.44
N HIS A 169 -10.47 11.78 -14.80
CA HIS A 169 -11.55 11.97 -15.78
C HIS A 169 -11.15 11.50 -17.19
N GLU A 170 -9.94 11.76 -17.65
CA GLU A 170 -9.46 11.26 -18.95
C GLU A 170 -9.51 9.73 -19.02
N TYR A 171 -9.08 9.04 -17.95
CA TYR A 171 -9.08 7.57 -17.92
C TYR A 171 -10.44 6.93 -17.66
N PHE A 172 -11.28 7.56 -16.83
CA PHE A 172 -12.50 6.94 -16.31
C PHE A 172 -13.78 7.69 -16.64
N GLY A 173 -13.69 8.91 -17.20
CA GLY A 173 -14.83 9.79 -17.47
C GLY A 173 -15.87 9.24 -18.44
N HIS A 174 -15.47 8.29 -19.29
CA HIS A 174 -16.37 7.58 -20.21
C HIS A 174 -17.04 6.34 -19.57
N GLN A 175 -16.74 6.01 -18.33
CA GLN A 175 -17.27 4.84 -17.62
C GLN A 175 -18.42 5.24 -16.70
N ASP A 176 -19.42 4.37 -16.54
CA ASP A 176 -20.58 4.59 -15.67
C ASP A 176 -20.20 4.94 -14.23
N ARG A 177 -19.09 4.38 -13.74
CA ARG A 177 -18.57 4.65 -12.40
C ARG A 177 -18.04 6.07 -12.20
N TRP A 178 -17.80 6.83 -13.27
CA TRP A 178 -17.29 8.20 -13.14
C TRP A 178 -18.18 9.10 -12.30
N LYS A 179 -19.50 8.96 -12.46
CA LYS A 179 -20.44 9.75 -11.64
C LYS A 179 -20.20 9.52 -10.15
N THR A 180 -20.06 8.27 -9.72
CA THR A 180 -19.81 7.93 -8.32
C THR A 180 -18.46 8.45 -7.85
N LEU A 181 -17.40 8.31 -8.68
CA LEU A 181 -16.07 8.84 -8.37
C LEU A 181 -16.10 10.36 -8.21
N SER A 182 -16.72 11.08 -9.15
CA SER A 182 -16.85 12.54 -9.13
C SER A 182 -17.64 13.05 -7.92
N ASP A 183 -18.74 12.36 -7.58
CA ASP A 183 -19.54 12.71 -6.41
C ASP A 183 -18.74 12.51 -5.11
N SER A 184 -17.98 11.41 -4.99
CA SER A 184 -17.09 11.17 -3.84
C SER A 184 -15.98 12.20 -3.74
N ILE A 185 -15.32 12.54 -4.86
CA ILE A 185 -14.27 13.57 -4.88
C ILE A 185 -14.85 14.91 -4.43
N SER A 186 -16.01 15.31 -4.98
CA SER A 186 -16.65 16.57 -4.61
C SER A 186 -17.07 16.62 -3.14
N ALA A 187 -17.43 15.49 -2.57
CA ALA A 187 -17.78 15.38 -1.16
C ALA A 187 -16.59 15.61 -0.22
N VAL A 188 -15.39 15.17 -0.61
CA VAL A 188 -14.17 15.24 0.25
C VAL A 188 -13.31 16.47 -0.03
N ALA A 189 -13.30 16.98 -1.24
CA ALA A 189 -12.41 18.06 -1.68
C ALA A 189 -13.16 19.37 -2.08
N GLY A 190 -14.50 19.35 -2.03
CA GLY A 190 -15.32 20.44 -2.55
C GLY A 190 -15.43 20.40 -4.09
N PRO A 191 -16.09 21.41 -4.68
CA PRO A 191 -16.31 21.47 -6.12
C PRO A 191 -14.97 21.60 -6.87
N VAL A 192 -14.63 20.58 -7.61
CA VAL A 192 -13.42 20.56 -8.46
C VAL A 192 -13.76 21.14 -9.83
N VAL A 193 -13.04 22.18 -10.21
CA VAL A 193 -13.19 22.80 -11.53
C VAL A 193 -12.34 22.02 -12.53
N LEU A 194 -12.96 21.12 -13.29
CA LEU A 194 -12.32 20.50 -14.44
C LEU A 194 -12.03 21.57 -15.48
N ARG A 195 -10.81 22.09 -15.50
CA ARG A 195 -10.36 22.95 -16.59
C ARG A 195 -10.28 22.06 -17.84
N ARG A 196 -11.11 22.36 -18.86
CA ARG A 196 -10.93 21.76 -20.19
C ARG A 196 -9.52 22.16 -20.67
N ILE A 197 -8.63 21.19 -20.78
CA ILE A 197 -7.34 21.31 -21.43
C ILE A 197 -7.58 21.40 -22.95
#